data_6d38f5862deb8128f3b2b47faf4f315f
#
_entry.id   6d38f5862deb8128f3b2b47faf4f315f
#
_cell.length_a   1.000
_cell.length_b   1.000
_cell.length_c   1.000
_cell.angle_alpha   90.00
_cell.angle_beta   90.00
_cell.angle_gamma   90.00
#
_symmetry.space_group_name_H-M   'P 1'
#
loop_
_entity.id
_entity.type
_entity.pdbx_description
1 polymer ?
#
loop_
_entity_poly.entity_id
_entity_poly.type
_entity_poly.pdbx_seq_one_letter_code
_entity_poly.pdbx_strand_id
1 'polypeptide(L)'
;MVMRSLDFVPIDADNHYYEPHDCCTRHLEAKFRNGRACHVAKNAEGQDEWRFGDRPMGFHRPTRDWVLPPGAYRPFMSGKGDPNEVPKAIPSETPTFRHRDVRIATLDKQGIEATIMLPSFGVAFEDDIHADREALLANMRAFNRYVEDDWGYAYRNRIFALPLITLVDRDWAVAELERVAALGARGFILRPGPVYGRSPADPHFDPFWARAEEAGLVAAVHIGVSGYVQFFGREWGEDPNVTEQTMTAFQFLTCFGARPAQDTLAALVLHGLFDRFPRLRVASIENGSDWVPALLKNLEKVGRVAITSQGGAKASLAKRPPHEVFREHVFVAPFFEDDVYQLVDTIGAERVLFGSDWPHPEGVAAPLDFLEEVEKLPAAALRRVMRDNTAELLRI
;
A
#
# COMPACT_ATOMS: atom_id res chain seq x y z
N MET A 1 21.75 -0.41 -24.48
CA MET A 1 21.89 0.92 -23.84
C MET A 1 22.87 0.78 -22.69
N VAL A 2 23.86 1.68 -22.50
CA VAL A 2 24.76 1.60 -21.35
C VAL A 2 23.97 2.18 -20.17
N MET A 3 23.55 1.33 -19.22
CA MET A 3 22.91 1.81 -17.99
C MET A 3 23.81 2.84 -17.31
N ARG A 4 23.24 3.97 -16.90
CA ARG A 4 23.96 5.00 -16.15
C ARG A 4 24.54 4.36 -14.87
N SER A 5 25.84 4.44 -14.69
CA SER A 5 26.47 3.99 -13.44
C SER A 5 25.99 4.89 -12.29
N LEU A 6 25.34 4.30 -11.31
CA LEU A 6 24.95 4.99 -10.08
C LEU A 6 26.14 5.05 -9.12
N ASP A 7 26.30 6.16 -8.41
CA ASP A 7 27.28 6.36 -7.33
C ASP A 7 26.68 6.02 -5.94
N PHE A 8 25.50 5.43 -5.92
CA PHE A 8 24.75 4.99 -4.74
C PHE A 8 24.01 3.68 -5.04
N VAL A 9 23.59 2.98 -4.00
CA VAL A 9 22.75 1.77 -4.12
C VAL A 9 21.29 2.17 -3.84
N PRO A 10 20.33 1.88 -4.74
CA PRO A 10 18.92 2.21 -4.58
C PRO A 10 18.25 1.54 -3.39
N ILE A 11 17.17 2.17 -2.89
CA ILE A 11 16.27 1.62 -1.86
C ILE A 11 14.88 1.57 -2.44
N ASP A 12 14.28 0.39 -2.43
CA ASP A 12 13.00 0.10 -3.04
C ASP A 12 11.86 0.33 -2.03
N ALA A 13 10.93 1.23 -2.35
CA ALA A 13 9.80 1.56 -1.47
C ALA A 13 8.58 0.66 -1.69
N ASP A 14 8.64 -0.25 -2.68
CA ASP A 14 7.51 -1.10 -3.04
C ASP A 14 8.00 -2.48 -3.46
N ASN A 15 7.98 -3.41 -2.52
CA ASN A 15 8.45 -4.77 -2.73
C ASN A 15 7.58 -5.72 -1.93
N HIS A 16 7.26 -6.90 -2.48
CA HIS A 16 6.22 -7.77 -1.94
C HIS A 16 6.70 -9.15 -1.53
N TYR A 17 5.88 -9.81 -0.72
CA TYR A 17 6.00 -11.22 -0.41
C TYR A 17 4.65 -11.92 -0.62
N TYR A 18 4.70 -13.22 -0.94
CA TYR A 18 3.50 -14.06 -0.99
C TYR A 18 3.35 -14.81 0.32
N GLU A 19 2.20 -14.65 0.97
CA GLU A 19 1.93 -15.22 2.28
C GLU A 19 1.76 -16.74 2.23
N PRO A 20 2.24 -17.47 3.25
CA PRO A 20 1.92 -18.87 3.44
C PRO A 20 0.45 -19.02 3.91
N HIS A 21 -0.13 -20.19 3.68
CA HIS A 21 -1.53 -20.46 4.02
C HIS A 21 -1.85 -20.33 5.52
N ASP A 22 -0.85 -20.38 6.38
CA ASP A 22 -1.01 -20.29 7.83
C ASP A 22 -0.75 -18.89 8.40
N CYS A 23 -0.53 -17.86 7.57
CA CYS A 23 -0.17 -16.51 8.01
C CYS A 23 -1.18 -15.89 9.00
N CYS A 24 -2.48 -16.19 8.85
CA CYS A 24 -3.51 -15.73 9.78
C CYS A 24 -3.79 -16.71 10.93
N THR A 25 -3.46 -18.01 10.78
CA THR A 25 -3.85 -19.04 11.75
C THR A 25 -2.74 -19.42 12.72
N ARG A 26 -1.47 -19.23 12.35
CA ARG A 26 -0.29 -19.60 13.14
C ARG A 26 -0.33 -19.04 14.56
N HIS A 27 -0.66 -17.75 14.69
CA HIS A 27 -0.71 -17.03 15.95
C HIS A 27 -2.13 -16.69 16.43
N LEU A 28 -3.16 -17.25 15.77
CA LEU A 28 -4.53 -16.96 16.12
C LEU A 28 -4.92 -17.63 17.44
N GLU A 29 -5.57 -16.87 18.32
CA GLU A 29 -6.09 -17.38 19.58
C GLU A 29 -7.10 -18.50 19.35
N ALA A 30 -7.07 -19.55 20.19
CA ALA A 30 -7.88 -20.76 20.02
C ALA A 30 -9.40 -20.47 19.92
N LYS A 31 -9.91 -19.44 20.63
CA LYS A 31 -11.34 -19.07 20.60
C LYS A 31 -11.83 -18.59 19.22
N PHE A 32 -10.93 -18.14 18.33
CA PHE A 32 -11.29 -17.69 16.98
C PHE A 32 -11.11 -18.76 15.92
N ARG A 33 -10.42 -19.86 16.19
CA ARG A 33 -10.12 -20.89 15.20
C ARG A 33 -11.36 -21.60 14.66
N ASN A 34 -12.44 -21.63 15.44
CA ASN A 34 -13.70 -22.25 15.04
C ASN A 34 -14.63 -21.20 14.42
N GLY A 35 -14.68 -21.14 13.09
CA GLY A 35 -15.64 -20.32 12.33
C GLY A 35 -15.34 -18.82 12.27
N ARG A 36 -14.24 -18.34 12.88
CA ARG A 36 -13.86 -16.91 12.92
C ARG A 36 -12.38 -16.68 12.53
N ALA A 37 -11.78 -17.65 11.85
CA ALA A 37 -10.42 -17.58 11.33
C ALA A 37 -10.43 -17.23 9.85
N CYS A 38 -9.47 -16.40 9.43
CA CYS A 38 -9.04 -16.32 8.05
C CYS A 38 -8.12 -17.52 7.78
N HIS A 39 -8.48 -18.38 6.82
CA HIS A 39 -7.74 -19.60 6.53
C HIS A 39 -7.97 -20.08 5.10
N VAL A 40 -7.14 -20.99 4.64
CA VAL A 40 -7.29 -21.63 3.33
C VAL A 40 -8.05 -22.94 3.47
N ALA A 41 -9.03 -23.17 2.59
CA ALA A 41 -9.76 -24.41 2.49
C ALA A 41 -10.14 -24.71 1.03
N LYS A 42 -10.47 -25.97 0.73
CA LYS A 42 -10.92 -26.39 -0.61
C LYS A 42 -12.32 -25.84 -0.92
N ASN A 43 -12.49 -25.28 -2.11
CA ASN A 43 -13.80 -24.95 -2.67
C ASN A 43 -14.49 -26.20 -3.29
N ALA A 44 -15.66 -26.03 -3.87
CA ALA A 44 -16.43 -27.12 -4.49
C ALA A 44 -15.70 -27.78 -5.68
N GLU A 45 -14.82 -27.05 -6.34
CA GLU A 45 -14.00 -27.48 -7.47
C GLU A 45 -12.68 -28.13 -7.03
N GLY A 46 -12.43 -28.21 -5.70
CA GLY A 46 -11.21 -28.77 -5.12
C GLY A 46 -9.98 -27.85 -5.15
N GLN A 47 -10.17 -26.57 -5.48
CA GLN A 47 -9.12 -25.56 -5.48
C GLN A 47 -9.00 -24.93 -4.08
N ASP A 48 -7.80 -24.54 -3.71
CA ASP A 48 -7.57 -23.78 -2.48
C ASP A 48 -8.11 -22.35 -2.62
N GLU A 49 -8.87 -21.89 -1.62
CA GLU A 49 -9.37 -20.53 -1.56
C GLU A 49 -9.28 -19.96 -0.14
N TRP A 50 -9.10 -18.66 -0.02
CA TRP A 50 -9.17 -17.96 1.27
C TRP A 50 -10.62 -17.86 1.74
N ARG A 51 -10.85 -18.19 3.00
CA ARG A 51 -12.16 -18.16 3.68
C ARG A 51 -12.06 -17.45 5.02
N PHE A 52 -13.15 -16.80 5.41
CA PHE A 52 -13.38 -16.37 6.78
C PHE A 52 -14.52 -17.23 7.36
N GLY A 53 -14.18 -18.10 8.28
CA GLY A 53 -15.10 -19.18 8.70
C GLY A 53 -15.49 -20.04 7.49
N ASP A 54 -16.80 -20.20 7.27
CA ASP A 54 -17.32 -20.95 6.12
C ASP A 54 -17.57 -20.07 4.88
N ARG A 55 -17.38 -18.76 4.98
CA ARG A 55 -17.61 -17.81 3.88
C ARG A 55 -16.33 -17.61 3.06
N PRO A 56 -16.37 -17.79 1.74
CA PRO A 56 -15.25 -17.44 0.88
C PRO A 56 -14.95 -15.93 0.97
N MET A 57 -13.67 -15.56 0.94
CA MET A 57 -13.24 -14.16 0.88
C MET A 57 -13.31 -13.64 -0.56
N GLY A 58 -13.67 -12.36 -0.72
CA GLY A 58 -14.01 -11.81 -2.03
C GLY A 58 -12.83 -11.73 -2.98
N PHE A 59 -11.74 -11.13 -2.54
CA PHE A 59 -10.69 -10.67 -3.44
C PHE A 59 -9.74 -11.79 -3.92
N HIS A 60 -9.32 -12.69 -3.05
CA HIS A 60 -8.34 -13.73 -3.38
C HIS A 60 -8.97 -15.10 -3.56
N ARG A 61 -9.56 -15.35 -4.72
CA ARG A 61 -10.12 -16.65 -5.11
C ARG A 61 -9.69 -17.04 -6.53
N PRO A 62 -9.07 -18.19 -6.73
CA PRO A 62 -8.46 -19.10 -5.76
C PRO A 62 -7.23 -18.51 -5.08
N THR A 63 -6.58 -19.26 -4.17
CA THR A 63 -5.27 -18.86 -3.61
C THR A 63 -4.24 -18.72 -4.72
N ARG A 64 -3.27 -17.84 -4.51
CA ARG A 64 -2.18 -17.62 -5.47
C ARG A 64 -1.04 -18.61 -5.24
N ASP A 65 -1.27 -19.92 -5.38
CA ASP A 65 -0.20 -20.94 -5.28
C ASP A 65 0.76 -20.86 -6.47
N TRP A 66 0.27 -20.34 -7.60
CA TRP A 66 1.02 -20.09 -8.82
C TRP A 66 0.82 -18.65 -9.22
N VAL A 67 1.93 -17.98 -9.50
CA VAL A 67 1.95 -16.57 -9.89
C VAL A 67 2.69 -16.42 -11.21
N LEU A 68 2.38 -15.39 -11.96
CA LEU A 68 3.17 -15.05 -13.12
C LEU A 68 4.54 -14.50 -12.69
N PRO A 69 5.58 -14.63 -13.52
CA PRO A 69 6.89 -14.05 -13.21
C PRO A 69 6.82 -12.53 -13.03
N PRO A 70 7.74 -11.94 -12.24
CA PRO A 70 7.84 -10.50 -12.09
C PRO A 70 7.88 -9.78 -13.45
N GLY A 71 7.10 -8.70 -13.58
CA GLY A 71 7.04 -7.90 -14.80
C GLY A 71 6.35 -8.56 -16.00
N ALA A 72 5.65 -9.69 -15.79
CA ALA A 72 5.01 -10.44 -16.88
C ALA A 72 3.94 -9.64 -17.63
N TYR A 73 3.30 -8.64 -16.96
CA TYR A 73 2.29 -7.79 -17.58
C TYR A 73 2.86 -6.54 -18.26
N ARG A 74 4.13 -6.19 -18.04
CA ARG A 74 4.75 -5.00 -18.62
C ARG A 74 4.60 -4.90 -20.16
N PRO A 75 4.80 -5.97 -20.96
CA PRO A 75 4.58 -5.90 -22.40
C PRO A 75 3.12 -5.56 -22.78
N PHE A 76 2.15 -6.08 -22.02
CA PHE A 76 0.72 -5.83 -22.26
C PHE A 76 0.33 -4.40 -21.86
N MET A 77 0.76 -3.93 -20.71
CA MET A 77 0.51 -2.57 -20.22
C MET A 77 1.13 -1.51 -21.14
N SER A 78 2.28 -1.81 -21.73
CA SER A 78 2.91 -0.94 -22.75
C SER A 78 2.32 -1.09 -24.17
N GLY A 79 1.28 -1.91 -24.34
CA GLY A 79 0.63 -2.14 -25.65
C GLY A 79 1.47 -2.95 -26.66
N LYS A 80 2.53 -3.62 -26.21
CA LYS A 80 3.47 -4.40 -27.04
C LYS A 80 3.36 -5.91 -26.86
N GLY A 81 2.56 -6.37 -25.89
CA GLY A 81 2.40 -7.79 -25.58
C GLY A 81 1.55 -8.54 -26.61
N ASP A 82 1.91 -9.78 -26.91
CA ASP A 82 1.05 -10.72 -27.63
C ASP A 82 0.17 -11.49 -26.59
N PRO A 83 -1.16 -11.37 -26.63
CA PRO A 83 -2.05 -12.10 -25.70
C PRO A 83 -1.89 -13.60 -25.73
N ASN A 84 -1.28 -14.17 -26.79
CA ASN A 84 -1.04 -15.60 -26.92
C ASN A 84 0.29 -16.04 -26.26
N GLU A 85 1.15 -15.11 -25.86
CA GLU A 85 2.45 -15.36 -25.24
C GLU A 85 2.43 -15.12 -23.73
N VAL A 86 1.49 -15.73 -23.02
CA VAL A 86 1.42 -15.61 -21.56
C VAL A 86 2.59 -16.36 -20.93
N PRO A 87 3.44 -15.72 -20.11
CA PRO A 87 4.56 -16.38 -19.44
C PRO A 87 4.08 -17.55 -18.57
N LYS A 88 4.92 -18.60 -18.48
CA LYS A 88 4.63 -19.75 -17.64
C LYS A 88 4.63 -19.33 -16.16
N ALA A 89 3.55 -19.66 -15.45
CA ALA A 89 3.43 -19.43 -14.02
C ALA A 89 4.50 -20.18 -13.22
N ILE A 90 4.92 -19.57 -12.12
CA ILE A 90 5.91 -20.10 -11.17
C ILE A 90 5.27 -20.27 -9.79
N PRO A 91 5.77 -21.16 -8.90
CA PRO A 91 5.21 -21.33 -7.57
C PRO A 91 5.38 -20.07 -6.71
N SER A 92 4.32 -19.64 -6.03
CA SER A 92 4.39 -18.57 -5.03
C SER A 92 5.24 -18.96 -3.81
N GLU A 93 5.50 -20.27 -3.63
CA GLU A 93 6.42 -20.82 -2.62
C GLU A 93 7.91 -20.70 -2.99
N THR A 94 8.22 -20.05 -4.13
CA THR A 94 9.61 -19.77 -4.50
C THR A 94 10.34 -19.12 -3.32
N PRO A 95 11.49 -19.66 -2.87
CA PRO A 95 12.07 -19.29 -1.57
C PRO A 95 12.34 -17.79 -1.39
N THR A 96 12.69 -17.09 -2.46
CA THR A 96 12.90 -15.65 -2.40
C THR A 96 11.61 -14.85 -2.13
N PHE A 97 10.44 -15.45 -2.34
CA PHE A 97 9.15 -14.80 -2.09
C PHE A 97 8.65 -14.99 -0.65
N ARG A 98 9.24 -15.95 0.10
CA ARG A 98 8.76 -16.35 1.45
C ARG A 98 9.83 -16.37 2.54
N HIS A 99 11.13 -16.23 2.19
CA HIS A 99 12.22 -16.35 3.17
C HIS A 99 13.14 -15.13 3.14
N ARG A 100 13.20 -14.39 4.25
CA ARG A 100 13.94 -13.13 4.38
C ARG A 100 15.43 -13.23 4.07
N ASP A 101 16.12 -14.32 4.46
CA ASP A 101 17.56 -14.48 4.16
C ASP A 101 17.81 -14.71 2.67
N VAL A 102 16.92 -15.48 2.01
CA VAL A 102 16.98 -15.67 0.56
C VAL A 102 16.63 -14.37 -0.17
N ARG A 103 15.67 -13.59 0.36
CA ARG A 103 15.32 -12.27 -0.18
C ARG A 103 16.49 -11.30 -0.08
N ILE A 104 17.25 -11.25 1.02
CA ILE A 104 18.45 -10.41 1.12
C ILE A 104 19.47 -10.79 0.04
N ALA A 105 19.74 -12.08 -0.15
CA ALA A 105 20.64 -12.52 -1.22
C ALA A 105 20.10 -12.16 -2.63
N THR A 106 18.80 -12.05 -2.79
CA THR A 106 18.17 -11.60 -4.05
C THR A 106 18.32 -10.09 -4.21
N LEU A 107 18.08 -9.29 -3.18
CA LEU A 107 18.32 -7.85 -3.19
C LEU A 107 19.77 -7.51 -3.55
N ASP A 108 20.73 -8.26 -3.01
CA ASP A 108 22.16 -8.10 -3.36
C ASP A 108 22.41 -8.32 -4.85
N LYS A 109 21.80 -9.36 -5.44
CA LYS A 109 21.89 -9.63 -6.89
C LYS A 109 21.19 -8.59 -7.74
N GLN A 110 20.11 -8.01 -7.22
CA GLN A 110 19.33 -6.96 -7.88
C GLN A 110 19.95 -5.57 -7.73
N GLY A 111 21.01 -5.42 -6.91
CA GLY A 111 21.65 -4.13 -6.64
C GLY A 111 20.79 -3.20 -5.79
N ILE A 112 19.99 -3.74 -4.87
CA ILE A 112 19.09 -2.99 -3.95
C ILE A 112 19.67 -3.03 -2.53
N GLU A 113 19.83 -1.85 -1.91
CA GLU A 113 20.37 -1.72 -0.55
C GLU A 113 19.37 -2.20 0.50
N ALA A 114 18.15 -1.73 0.42
CA ALA A 114 17.08 -2.04 1.36
C ALA A 114 15.71 -1.91 0.69
N THR A 115 14.67 -2.41 1.35
CA THR A 115 13.32 -2.32 0.81
C THR A 115 12.26 -2.16 1.91
N ILE A 116 11.20 -1.40 1.59
CA ILE A 116 9.90 -1.54 2.25
C ILE A 116 9.26 -2.83 1.71
N MET A 117 8.79 -3.69 2.62
CA MET A 117 8.20 -4.97 2.27
C MET A 117 6.72 -4.99 2.63
N LEU A 118 5.88 -5.30 1.65
CA LEU A 118 4.43 -5.20 1.69
C LEU A 118 3.78 -6.58 1.45
N PRO A 119 2.59 -6.84 2.02
CA PRO A 119 1.87 -8.08 1.79
C PRO A 119 1.14 -8.07 0.44
N SER A 120 0.98 -9.25 -0.18
CA SER A 120 0.13 -9.41 -1.36
C SER A 120 -1.33 -9.68 -0.99
N PHE A 121 -1.57 -10.58 -0.02
CA PHE A 121 -2.92 -10.92 0.47
C PHE A 121 -3.41 -9.94 1.55
N GLY A 122 -2.51 -9.54 2.46
CA GLY A 122 -2.87 -8.80 3.67
C GLY A 122 -3.61 -7.49 3.42
N VAL A 123 -3.38 -6.82 2.28
CA VAL A 123 -4.04 -5.53 1.93
C VAL A 123 -5.54 -5.66 1.64
N ALA A 124 -6.06 -6.87 1.50
CA ALA A 124 -7.44 -7.11 1.09
C ALA A 124 -8.36 -7.66 2.19
N PHE A 125 -7.82 -8.30 3.24
CA PHE A 125 -8.69 -9.10 4.12
C PHE A 125 -9.52 -8.28 5.13
N GLU A 126 -9.16 -7.04 5.43
CA GLU A 126 -9.93 -6.22 6.39
C GLU A 126 -11.39 -6.07 5.97
N ASP A 127 -11.63 -5.79 4.69
CA ASP A 127 -12.98 -5.55 4.18
C ASP A 127 -13.86 -6.80 4.25
N ASP A 128 -13.29 -7.97 4.05
CA ASP A 128 -14.01 -9.24 4.17
C ASP A 128 -14.42 -9.59 5.61
N ILE A 129 -13.68 -9.11 6.62
CA ILE A 129 -13.85 -9.52 8.01
C ILE A 129 -14.50 -8.41 8.88
N HIS A 130 -14.53 -7.16 8.42
CA HIS A 130 -14.90 -5.98 9.22
C HIS A 130 -16.23 -6.09 9.98
N ALA A 131 -17.19 -6.88 9.48
CA ALA A 131 -18.47 -7.11 10.15
C ALA A 131 -18.33 -7.84 11.49
N ASP A 132 -17.26 -8.63 11.68
CA ASP A 132 -16.89 -9.23 12.96
C ASP A 132 -15.64 -8.54 13.51
N ARG A 133 -15.84 -7.40 14.17
CA ARG A 133 -14.76 -6.56 14.68
C ARG A 133 -13.76 -7.30 15.55
N GLU A 134 -14.24 -8.15 16.48
CA GLU A 134 -13.35 -8.88 17.40
C GLU A 134 -12.48 -9.88 16.64
N ALA A 135 -13.06 -10.60 15.67
CA ALA A 135 -12.33 -11.51 14.81
C ALA A 135 -11.34 -10.77 13.89
N LEU A 136 -11.72 -9.63 13.32
CA LEU A 136 -10.83 -8.80 12.52
C LEU A 136 -9.56 -8.46 13.31
N LEU A 137 -9.70 -7.91 14.51
CA LEU A 137 -8.58 -7.51 15.35
C LEU A 137 -7.67 -8.69 15.71
N ALA A 138 -8.26 -9.86 15.99
CA ALA A 138 -7.51 -11.08 16.31
C ALA A 138 -6.74 -11.62 15.10
N ASN A 139 -7.39 -11.70 13.91
CA ASN A 139 -6.75 -12.17 12.69
C ASN A 139 -5.63 -11.20 12.23
N MET A 140 -5.87 -9.90 12.31
CA MET A 140 -4.84 -8.90 11.95
C MET A 140 -3.64 -8.95 12.89
N ARG A 141 -3.85 -9.11 14.19
CA ARG A 141 -2.74 -9.33 15.15
C ARG A 141 -1.98 -10.63 14.87
N ALA A 142 -2.68 -11.71 14.52
CA ALA A 142 -2.05 -12.97 14.15
C ALA A 142 -1.21 -12.81 12.88
N PHE A 143 -1.72 -12.09 11.88
CA PHE A 143 -0.99 -11.76 10.66
C PHE A 143 0.27 -10.91 10.97
N ASN A 144 0.16 -9.85 11.77
CA ASN A 144 1.30 -9.02 12.13
C ASN A 144 2.39 -9.82 12.88
N ARG A 145 2.01 -10.81 13.70
CA ARG A 145 2.98 -11.72 14.33
C ARG A 145 3.66 -12.65 13.35
N TYR A 146 2.93 -13.13 12.33
CA TYR A 146 3.55 -13.85 11.22
C TYR A 146 4.60 -12.97 10.52
N VAL A 147 4.26 -11.71 10.20
CA VAL A 147 5.21 -10.76 9.59
C VAL A 147 6.44 -10.55 10.47
N GLU A 148 6.25 -10.40 11.78
CA GLU A 148 7.33 -10.29 12.76
C GLU A 148 8.29 -11.49 12.72
N ASP A 149 7.74 -12.72 12.72
CA ASP A 149 8.54 -13.95 12.78
C ASP A 149 9.29 -14.22 11.46
N ASP A 150 8.60 -14.11 10.33
CA ASP A 150 9.13 -14.54 9.04
C ASP A 150 9.95 -13.43 8.35
N TRP A 151 9.54 -12.17 8.48
CA TRP A 151 10.18 -11.02 7.81
C TRP A 151 10.93 -10.09 8.76
N GLY A 152 10.33 -9.79 9.93
CA GLY A 152 10.82 -8.79 10.85
C GLY A 152 10.56 -7.35 10.36
N TYR A 153 10.36 -6.42 11.31
CA TYR A 153 10.03 -5.03 10.98
C TYR A 153 11.25 -4.16 10.60
N ALA A 154 12.47 -4.63 10.88
CA ALA A 154 13.73 -3.97 10.50
C ALA A 154 14.86 -5.00 10.37
N TYR A 155 14.63 -6.06 9.61
CA TYR A 155 15.57 -7.18 9.56
C TYR A 155 16.89 -6.79 8.89
N ARG A 156 17.97 -6.84 9.66
CA ARG A 156 19.35 -6.47 9.26
C ARG A 156 19.47 -5.06 8.66
N ASN A 157 18.52 -4.16 8.96
CA ASN A 157 18.38 -2.85 8.30
C ASN A 157 18.30 -2.93 6.77
N ARG A 158 17.78 -4.04 6.24
CA ARG A 158 17.65 -4.31 4.81
C ARG A 158 16.19 -4.57 4.39
N ILE A 159 15.40 -5.23 5.24
CA ILE A 159 13.99 -5.51 5.01
C ILE A 159 13.17 -4.79 6.09
N PHE A 160 12.28 -3.93 5.66
CA PHE A 160 11.37 -3.17 6.52
C PHE A 160 9.94 -3.59 6.20
N ALA A 161 9.50 -4.73 6.76
CA ALA A 161 8.15 -5.21 6.57
C ALA A 161 7.15 -4.34 7.34
N LEU A 162 6.09 -3.88 6.67
CA LEU A 162 5.10 -3.02 7.31
C LEU A 162 3.96 -3.86 7.89
N PRO A 163 3.61 -3.66 9.17
CA PRO A 163 2.43 -4.25 9.78
C PRO A 163 1.15 -3.61 9.25
N LEU A 164 0.05 -4.37 9.28
CA LEU A 164 -1.29 -3.89 9.00
C LEU A 164 -1.89 -3.23 10.25
N ILE A 165 -2.46 -2.05 10.12
CA ILE A 165 -3.20 -1.38 11.20
C ILE A 165 -4.60 -1.01 10.69
N THR A 166 -5.63 -1.40 11.45
CA THR A 166 -7.00 -0.95 11.22
C THR A 166 -7.41 0.09 12.25
N LEU A 167 -8.14 1.10 11.80
CA LEU A 167 -8.73 2.13 12.67
C LEU A 167 -10.16 1.78 13.14
N VAL A 168 -10.65 0.58 12.82
CA VAL A 168 -11.99 0.13 13.25
C VAL A 168 -12.14 0.11 14.78
N ASP A 169 -11.04 -0.07 15.49
CA ASP A 169 -10.92 0.08 16.94
C ASP A 169 -9.70 0.95 17.26
N ARG A 170 -9.96 2.18 17.72
CA ARG A 170 -8.91 3.15 18.03
C ARG A 170 -7.94 2.65 19.11
N ASP A 171 -8.46 2.05 20.16
CA ASP A 171 -7.63 1.67 21.32
C ASP A 171 -6.76 0.45 20.99
N TRP A 172 -7.30 -0.48 20.20
CA TRP A 172 -6.51 -1.56 19.62
C TRP A 172 -5.44 -1.02 18.65
N ALA A 173 -5.80 -0.06 17.79
CA ALA A 173 -4.86 0.53 16.82
C ALA A 173 -3.68 1.19 17.54
N VAL A 174 -3.93 1.93 18.62
CA VAL A 174 -2.88 2.52 19.47
C VAL A 174 -1.99 1.44 20.06
N ALA A 175 -2.58 0.43 20.70
CA ALA A 175 -1.82 -0.64 21.37
C ALA A 175 -0.99 -1.46 20.37
N GLU A 176 -1.55 -1.78 19.20
CA GLU A 176 -0.82 -2.55 18.18
C GLU A 176 0.29 -1.70 17.54
N LEU A 177 0.05 -0.41 17.29
CA LEU A 177 1.05 0.50 16.78
C LEU A 177 2.25 0.63 17.75
N GLU A 178 1.99 0.80 19.04
CA GLU A 178 3.02 0.83 20.08
C GLU A 178 3.82 -0.48 20.13
N ARG A 179 3.13 -1.62 20.03
CA ARG A 179 3.77 -2.95 20.00
C ARG A 179 4.73 -3.10 18.83
N VAL A 180 4.29 -2.80 17.62
CA VAL A 180 5.13 -2.97 16.41
C VAL A 180 6.25 -1.93 16.35
N ALA A 181 6.02 -0.71 16.83
CA ALA A 181 7.05 0.32 16.95
C ALA A 181 8.17 -0.10 17.90
N ALA A 182 7.83 -0.69 19.05
CA ALA A 182 8.82 -1.23 20.01
C ALA A 182 9.66 -2.38 19.41
N LEU A 183 9.14 -3.08 18.40
CA LEU A 183 9.83 -4.15 17.65
C LEU A 183 10.58 -3.65 16.41
N GLY A 184 10.65 -2.34 16.22
CA GLY A 184 11.47 -1.70 15.19
C GLY A 184 10.73 -1.35 13.89
N ALA A 185 9.40 -1.43 13.85
CA ALA A 185 8.65 -0.97 12.68
C ALA A 185 9.01 0.49 12.32
N ARG A 186 9.11 0.77 11.03
CA ARG A 186 9.39 2.10 10.47
C ARG A 186 8.17 2.75 9.85
N GLY A 187 7.12 1.99 9.67
CA GLY A 187 5.84 2.42 9.14
C GLY A 187 4.78 1.36 9.37
N PHE A 188 3.61 1.59 8.83
CA PHE A 188 2.47 0.69 8.86
C PHE A 188 1.61 0.89 7.63
N ILE A 189 0.83 -0.11 7.26
CA ILE A 189 -0.14 -0.04 6.16
C ILE A 189 -1.49 0.38 6.74
N LEU A 190 -2.10 1.38 6.11
CA LEU A 190 -3.45 1.83 6.38
C LEU A 190 -4.32 1.56 5.16
N ARG A 191 -5.45 0.89 5.35
CA ARG A 191 -6.44 0.64 4.29
C ARG A 191 -6.91 1.97 3.68
N PRO A 192 -6.92 2.14 2.35
CA PRO A 192 -7.49 3.33 1.73
C PRO A 192 -9.01 3.39 1.92
N GLY A 193 -9.57 4.58 1.86
CA GLY A 193 -11.00 4.82 2.02
C GLY A 193 -11.42 5.22 3.44
N PRO A 194 -12.72 5.36 3.68
CA PRO A 194 -13.26 5.75 4.98
C PRO A 194 -13.17 4.61 5.99
N VAL A 195 -13.11 4.96 7.27
CA VAL A 195 -13.13 4.02 8.38
C VAL A 195 -14.59 3.84 8.81
N TYR A 196 -15.34 3.06 8.06
CA TYR A 196 -16.75 2.67 8.36
C TYR A 196 -17.61 3.83 8.87
N GLY A 197 -17.72 4.88 8.06
CA GLY A 197 -18.51 6.08 8.37
C GLY A 197 -17.72 7.24 8.99
N ARG A 198 -16.41 7.12 9.13
CA ARG A 198 -15.52 8.20 9.60
C ARG A 198 -14.38 8.46 8.62
N SER A 199 -13.91 9.68 8.59
CA SER A 199 -12.61 9.98 7.95
C SER A 199 -11.47 9.37 8.79
N PRO A 200 -10.40 8.84 8.19
CA PRO A 200 -9.20 8.47 8.94
C PRO A 200 -8.54 9.67 9.64
N ALA A 201 -8.83 10.90 9.20
CA ALA A 201 -8.37 12.14 9.85
C ALA A 201 -9.36 12.69 10.91
N ASP A 202 -10.41 11.96 11.26
CA ASP A 202 -11.33 12.38 12.33
C ASP A 202 -10.58 12.51 13.66
N PRO A 203 -10.80 13.59 14.47
CA PRO A 203 -10.14 13.77 15.77
C PRO A 203 -10.34 12.60 16.75
N HIS A 204 -11.32 11.74 16.52
CA HIS A 204 -11.47 10.49 17.26
C HIS A 204 -10.19 9.63 17.21
N PHE A 205 -9.43 9.70 16.10
CA PHE A 205 -8.19 8.95 15.89
C PHE A 205 -6.92 9.74 16.27
N ASP A 206 -7.04 10.93 16.85
CA ASP A 206 -5.87 11.73 17.27
C ASP A 206 -4.92 10.97 18.22
N PRO A 207 -5.39 10.15 19.18
CA PRO A 207 -4.48 9.34 20.00
C PRO A 207 -3.60 8.38 19.19
N PHE A 208 -4.12 7.80 18.11
CA PHE A 208 -3.37 6.94 17.20
C PHE A 208 -2.33 7.74 16.40
N TRP A 209 -2.75 8.86 15.80
CA TRP A 209 -1.87 9.70 15.01
C TRP A 209 -0.76 10.35 15.83
N ALA A 210 -1.04 10.70 17.09
CA ALA A 210 -0.02 11.19 18.01
C ALA A 210 1.08 10.13 18.23
N ARG A 211 0.73 8.88 18.44
CA ARG A 211 1.71 7.79 18.60
C ARG A 211 2.48 7.51 17.31
N ALA A 212 1.82 7.56 16.15
CA ALA A 212 2.49 7.42 14.85
C ALA A 212 3.53 8.53 14.64
N GLU A 213 3.17 9.78 14.95
CA GLU A 213 4.08 10.92 14.85
C GLU A 213 5.23 10.85 15.87
N GLU A 214 4.95 10.54 17.14
CA GLU A 214 5.96 10.41 18.19
C GLU A 214 6.98 9.31 17.86
N ALA A 215 6.51 8.17 17.35
CA ALA A 215 7.37 7.07 16.91
C ALA A 215 8.04 7.33 15.55
N GLY A 216 7.66 8.40 14.84
CA GLY A 216 8.16 8.76 13.52
C GLY A 216 7.87 7.69 12.46
N LEU A 217 6.71 7.04 12.54
CA LEU A 217 6.30 6.01 11.59
C LEU A 217 5.68 6.63 10.34
N VAL A 218 6.00 6.07 9.17
CA VAL A 218 5.32 6.43 7.93
C VAL A 218 4.01 5.65 7.79
N ALA A 219 2.93 6.33 7.43
CA ALA A 219 1.68 5.68 7.08
C ALA A 219 1.68 5.38 5.58
N ALA A 220 1.72 4.12 5.20
CA ALA A 220 1.61 3.68 3.81
C ALA A 220 0.13 3.49 3.45
N VAL A 221 -0.36 4.28 2.50
CA VAL A 221 -1.63 4.07 1.83
C VAL A 221 -1.33 3.27 0.56
N HIS A 222 -1.53 1.97 0.65
CA HIS A 222 -1.25 1.02 -0.42
C HIS A 222 -2.55 0.65 -1.14
N ILE A 223 -2.47 0.31 -2.45
CA ILE A 223 -3.63 -0.21 -3.17
C ILE A 223 -4.24 -1.39 -2.41
N GLY A 224 -5.56 -1.49 -2.40
CA GLY A 224 -6.25 -2.55 -1.69
C GLY A 224 -7.75 -2.40 -1.69
N VAL A 225 -8.44 -3.39 -1.13
CA VAL A 225 -9.89 -3.36 -1.02
C VAL A 225 -10.31 -2.34 0.04
N SER A 226 -11.20 -1.43 -0.33
CA SER A 226 -11.56 -0.24 0.45
C SER A 226 -13.06 -0.13 0.79
N GLY A 227 -13.85 -1.12 0.43
CA GLY A 227 -15.31 -1.08 0.55
C GLY A 227 -16.02 -0.25 -0.54
N TYR A 228 -15.28 0.38 -1.46
CA TYR A 228 -15.86 1.19 -2.53
C TYR A 228 -16.73 0.36 -3.49
N VAL A 229 -16.41 -0.91 -3.70
CA VAL A 229 -17.24 -1.83 -4.50
C VAL A 229 -18.63 -1.96 -3.88
N GLN A 230 -18.71 -2.14 -2.55
CA GLN A 230 -19.96 -2.40 -1.85
C GLN A 230 -20.88 -1.17 -1.78
N PHE A 231 -20.37 0.04 -1.60
CA PHE A 231 -21.22 1.22 -1.50
C PHE A 231 -21.22 2.09 -2.76
N PHE A 232 -20.07 2.26 -3.43
CA PHE A 232 -19.97 3.14 -4.57
C PHE A 232 -20.35 2.42 -5.86
N GLY A 233 -19.78 1.24 -6.12
CA GLY A 233 -20.10 0.42 -7.31
C GLY A 233 -21.57 0.04 -7.35
N ARG A 234 -22.15 -0.34 -6.21
CA ARG A 234 -23.59 -0.70 -6.11
C ARG A 234 -24.53 0.42 -6.56
N GLU A 235 -24.22 1.69 -6.30
CA GLU A 235 -25.04 2.81 -6.75
C GLU A 235 -25.06 2.95 -8.29
N TRP A 236 -24.07 2.36 -8.98
CA TRP A 236 -24.01 2.28 -10.44
C TRP A 236 -24.59 0.97 -11.00
N GLY A 237 -25.18 0.12 -10.18
CA GLY A 237 -25.77 -1.15 -10.58
C GLY A 237 -24.76 -2.28 -10.79
N GLU A 238 -23.52 -2.11 -10.31
CA GLU A 238 -22.49 -3.16 -10.37
C GLU A 238 -22.69 -4.20 -9.27
N ASP A 239 -22.21 -5.42 -9.51
CA ASP A 239 -22.23 -6.49 -8.50
C ASP A 239 -21.28 -6.15 -7.34
N PRO A 240 -21.75 -6.07 -6.09
CA PRO A 240 -20.89 -5.83 -4.94
C PRO A 240 -20.07 -7.07 -4.51
N ASN A 241 -20.38 -8.26 -5.05
CA ASN A 241 -19.74 -9.52 -4.67
C ASN A 241 -18.74 -9.99 -5.75
N VAL A 242 -17.73 -9.15 -6.02
CA VAL A 242 -16.73 -9.45 -7.03
C VAL A 242 -15.45 -10.02 -6.44
N THR A 243 -14.73 -10.76 -7.28
CA THR A 243 -13.33 -11.15 -7.07
C THR A 243 -12.44 -10.29 -7.95
N GLU A 244 -11.13 -10.35 -7.77
CA GLU A 244 -10.17 -9.73 -8.66
C GLU A 244 -10.41 -10.12 -10.14
N GLN A 245 -10.75 -11.39 -10.41
CA GLN A 245 -10.98 -11.91 -11.75
C GLN A 245 -12.35 -11.54 -12.35
N THR A 246 -13.32 -11.17 -11.53
CA THR A 246 -14.69 -10.85 -11.97
C THR A 246 -15.02 -9.37 -11.91
N MET A 247 -14.11 -8.56 -11.39
CA MET A 247 -14.24 -7.11 -11.34
C MET A 247 -14.35 -6.53 -12.76
N THR A 248 -15.33 -5.66 -12.99
CA THR A 248 -15.45 -4.95 -14.27
C THR A 248 -14.38 -3.87 -14.40
N ALA A 249 -14.08 -3.45 -15.63
CA ALA A 249 -13.17 -2.33 -15.84
C ALA A 249 -13.67 -1.04 -15.16
N PHE A 250 -14.99 -0.84 -15.07
CA PHE A 250 -15.59 0.29 -14.35
C PHE A 250 -15.35 0.21 -12.84
N GLN A 251 -15.53 -0.97 -12.23
CA GLN A 251 -15.25 -1.18 -10.81
C GLN A 251 -13.76 -1.02 -10.51
N PHE A 252 -12.89 -1.57 -11.36
CA PHE A 252 -11.45 -1.39 -11.21
C PHE A 252 -11.08 0.11 -11.17
N LEU A 253 -11.55 0.88 -12.18
CA LEU A 253 -11.26 2.31 -12.29
C LEU A 253 -11.81 3.13 -11.11
N THR A 254 -13.04 2.83 -10.65
CA THR A 254 -13.76 3.70 -9.72
C THR A 254 -13.72 3.24 -8.26
N CYS A 255 -13.49 1.96 -8.02
CA CYS A 255 -13.63 1.36 -6.69
C CYS A 255 -12.34 0.76 -6.14
N PHE A 256 -11.41 0.36 -7.01
CA PHE A 256 -10.20 -0.33 -6.58
C PHE A 256 -8.93 0.48 -6.85
N GLY A 257 -8.70 0.94 -8.06
CA GLY A 257 -7.46 1.64 -8.45
C GLY A 257 -7.10 2.87 -7.59
N ALA A 258 -6.56 3.90 -8.17
CA ALA A 258 -6.08 5.10 -7.46
C ALA A 258 -7.17 5.86 -6.67
N ARG A 259 -8.46 5.71 -7.00
CA ARG A 259 -9.54 6.54 -6.46
C ARG A 259 -9.67 6.47 -4.93
N PRO A 260 -9.69 5.30 -4.26
CA PRO A 260 -9.75 5.24 -2.80
C PRO A 260 -8.55 5.90 -2.12
N ALA A 261 -7.36 5.75 -2.67
CA ALA A 261 -6.14 6.37 -2.16
C ALA A 261 -6.19 7.90 -2.32
N GLN A 262 -6.58 8.39 -3.50
CA GLN A 262 -6.75 9.82 -3.78
C GLN A 262 -7.75 10.46 -2.80
N ASP A 263 -8.92 9.84 -2.59
CA ASP A 263 -9.95 10.34 -1.66
C ASP A 263 -9.44 10.31 -0.21
N THR A 264 -8.68 9.28 0.17
CA THR A 264 -8.05 9.18 1.50
C THR A 264 -7.06 10.33 1.73
N LEU A 265 -6.13 10.53 0.82
CA LEU A 265 -5.11 11.59 0.95
C LEU A 265 -5.75 12.98 0.95
N ALA A 266 -6.77 13.21 0.11
CA ALA A 266 -7.56 14.43 0.15
C ALA A 266 -8.25 14.63 1.51
N ALA A 267 -8.79 13.57 2.11
CA ALA A 267 -9.41 13.64 3.43
C ALA A 267 -8.37 13.94 4.54
N LEU A 268 -7.19 13.31 4.52
CA LEU A 268 -6.12 13.60 5.48
C LEU A 268 -5.72 15.09 5.46
N VAL A 269 -5.60 15.65 4.25
CA VAL A 269 -5.26 17.08 4.06
C VAL A 269 -6.41 17.98 4.50
N LEU A 270 -7.60 17.81 3.90
CA LEU A 270 -8.72 18.74 4.07
C LEU A 270 -9.35 18.69 5.46
N HIS A 271 -9.27 17.57 6.15
CA HIS A 271 -9.72 17.44 7.56
C HIS A 271 -8.63 17.84 8.56
N GLY A 272 -7.53 18.46 8.11
CA GLY A 272 -6.53 19.12 8.95
C GLY A 272 -5.71 18.17 9.82
N LEU A 273 -5.45 16.94 9.37
CA LEU A 273 -4.61 16.00 10.11
C LEU A 273 -3.19 16.57 10.32
N PHE A 274 -2.59 17.09 9.28
CA PHE A 274 -1.22 17.58 9.30
C PHE A 274 -1.03 18.91 10.04
N ASP A 275 -2.12 19.63 10.32
CA ASP A 275 -2.09 20.79 11.23
C ASP A 275 -2.02 20.37 12.70
N ARG A 276 -2.55 19.19 13.03
CA ARG A 276 -2.48 18.59 14.36
C ARG A 276 -1.20 17.79 14.57
N PHE A 277 -0.70 17.18 13.51
CA PHE A 277 0.47 16.29 13.51
C PHE A 277 1.45 16.70 12.39
N PRO A 278 2.23 17.78 12.57
CA PRO A 278 3.01 18.39 11.50
C PRO A 278 4.27 17.59 11.10
N ARG A 279 4.66 16.56 11.86
CA ARG A 279 5.79 15.69 11.50
C ARG A 279 5.37 14.40 10.82
N LEU A 280 4.07 14.12 10.73
CA LEU A 280 3.58 12.91 10.03
C LEU A 280 4.01 12.90 8.57
N ARG A 281 4.34 11.71 8.09
CA ARG A 281 4.62 11.41 6.68
C ARG A 281 3.70 10.31 6.21
N VAL A 282 3.17 10.47 5.02
CA VAL A 282 2.28 9.50 4.38
C VAL A 282 2.87 9.13 3.02
N ALA A 283 2.92 7.86 2.70
CA ALA A 283 3.36 7.37 1.40
C ALA A 283 2.18 6.73 0.65
N SER A 284 1.93 7.19 -0.58
CA SER A 284 1.06 6.52 -1.54
C SER A 284 1.90 5.51 -2.30
N ILE A 285 1.61 4.23 -2.15
CA ILE A 285 2.38 3.14 -2.74
C ILE A 285 1.45 2.29 -3.59
N GLU A 286 1.88 1.95 -4.82
CA GLU A 286 1.12 1.15 -5.81
C GLU A 286 -0.28 1.75 -6.14
N ASN A 287 -0.38 3.07 -6.17
CA ASN A 287 -1.62 3.76 -6.57
C ASN A 287 -1.44 4.59 -7.85
N GLY A 288 -0.29 4.47 -8.50
CA GLY A 288 0.10 5.35 -9.61
C GLY A 288 0.24 6.81 -9.20
N SER A 289 0.46 7.68 -10.18
CA SER A 289 0.69 9.12 -9.94
C SER A 289 -0.06 10.06 -10.88
N ASP A 290 -0.68 9.58 -11.94
CA ASP A 290 -1.39 10.39 -12.95
C ASP A 290 -2.51 11.27 -12.36
N TRP A 291 -3.07 10.87 -11.22
CA TRP A 291 -4.10 11.61 -10.48
C TRP A 291 -3.54 12.80 -9.67
N VAL A 292 -2.24 12.85 -9.38
CA VAL A 292 -1.62 13.83 -8.46
C VAL A 292 -1.75 15.26 -8.98
N PRO A 293 -1.42 15.59 -10.24
CA PRO A 293 -1.56 16.96 -10.77
C PRO A 293 -3.00 17.48 -10.69
N ALA A 294 -3.97 16.62 -11.02
CA ALA A 294 -5.39 16.97 -10.99
C ALA A 294 -5.87 17.20 -9.54
N LEU A 295 -5.47 16.34 -8.61
CA LEU A 295 -5.81 16.50 -7.19
C LEU A 295 -5.24 17.81 -6.63
N LEU A 296 -3.97 18.11 -6.87
CA LEU A 296 -3.35 19.34 -6.36
C LEU A 296 -4.04 20.61 -6.88
N LYS A 297 -4.40 20.64 -8.18
CA LYS A 297 -5.18 21.72 -8.76
C LYS A 297 -6.55 21.88 -8.08
N ASN A 298 -7.21 20.77 -7.75
CA ASN A 298 -8.48 20.78 -7.05
C ASN A 298 -8.30 21.23 -5.58
N LEU A 299 -7.29 20.76 -4.88
CA LEU A 299 -6.96 21.20 -3.51
C LEU A 299 -6.68 22.71 -3.43
N GLU A 300 -5.94 23.26 -4.39
CA GLU A 300 -5.73 24.69 -4.51
C GLU A 300 -7.04 25.45 -4.70
N LYS A 301 -7.88 24.99 -5.62
CA LYS A 301 -9.18 25.60 -5.90
C LYS A 301 -10.10 25.59 -4.69
N VAL A 302 -10.28 24.44 -4.03
CA VAL A 302 -11.18 24.36 -2.87
C VAL A 302 -10.62 25.13 -1.67
N GLY A 303 -9.31 25.21 -1.50
CA GLY A 303 -8.67 26.07 -0.49
C GLY A 303 -9.02 27.54 -0.67
N ARG A 304 -8.99 28.03 -1.91
CA ARG A 304 -9.39 29.44 -2.24
C ARG A 304 -10.88 29.68 -1.97
N VAL A 305 -11.76 28.75 -2.37
CA VAL A 305 -13.21 28.86 -2.17
C VAL A 305 -13.54 28.87 -0.68
N ALA A 306 -12.87 28.02 0.11
CA ALA A 306 -13.09 27.97 1.56
C ALA A 306 -12.81 29.31 2.27
N ILE A 307 -11.84 30.09 1.79
CA ILE A 307 -11.50 31.41 2.34
C ILE A 307 -12.54 32.46 1.95
N THR A 308 -13.14 32.36 0.76
CA THR A 308 -14.01 33.39 0.18
C THR A 308 -15.47 33.21 0.51
N SER A 309 -15.94 32.02 0.91
CA SER A 309 -17.33 31.76 1.21
C SER A 309 -17.69 32.23 2.61
N GLN A 310 -18.44 33.34 2.72
CA GLN A 310 -19.03 33.79 3.98
C GLN A 310 -19.95 32.70 4.55
N GLY A 311 -19.54 32.07 5.66
CA GLY A 311 -20.26 30.96 6.28
C GLY A 311 -19.82 29.56 5.81
N GLY A 312 -18.91 29.45 4.84
CA GLY A 312 -18.34 28.19 4.38
C GLY A 312 -17.19 27.64 5.23
N ALA A 313 -17.09 28.07 6.48
CA ALA A 313 -16.02 27.70 7.42
C ALA A 313 -15.88 26.17 7.69
N LYS A 314 -16.78 25.35 7.12
CA LYS A 314 -16.68 23.89 7.16
C LYS A 314 -16.08 23.27 5.90
N ALA A 315 -15.68 24.08 4.91
CA ALA A 315 -15.20 23.56 3.64
C ALA A 315 -13.81 22.88 3.75
N SER A 316 -12.96 23.35 4.64
CA SER A 316 -11.71 22.68 4.97
C SER A 316 -11.36 22.97 6.43
N LEU A 317 -10.87 21.95 7.16
CA LEU A 317 -10.29 22.10 8.50
C LEU A 317 -8.81 22.40 8.45
N ALA A 318 -8.18 22.31 7.26
CA ALA A 318 -6.79 22.69 7.06
C ALA A 318 -6.60 24.20 7.23
N LYS A 319 -5.62 24.59 8.03
CA LYS A 319 -5.29 26.01 8.32
C LYS A 319 -4.37 26.63 7.27
N ARG A 320 -3.67 25.77 6.52
CA ARG A 320 -2.72 26.15 5.47
C ARG A 320 -3.29 25.78 4.08
N PRO A 321 -2.74 26.34 2.98
CA PRO A 321 -3.17 25.95 1.62
C PRO A 321 -3.07 24.44 1.42
N PRO A 322 -4.20 23.73 1.12
CA PRO A 322 -4.22 22.27 1.10
C PRO A 322 -3.22 21.63 0.13
N HIS A 323 -2.96 22.25 -1.03
CA HIS A 323 -1.99 21.76 -2.00
C HIS A 323 -0.53 21.86 -1.51
N GLU A 324 -0.20 22.87 -0.66
CA GLU A 324 1.11 22.97 -0.02
C GLU A 324 1.27 21.92 1.08
N VAL A 325 0.21 21.70 1.87
CA VAL A 325 0.18 20.65 2.90
C VAL A 325 0.39 19.27 2.27
N PHE A 326 -0.24 19.00 1.12
CA PHE A 326 -0.02 17.75 0.39
C PHE A 326 1.46 17.59 0.02
N ARG A 327 2.06 18.59 -0.63
CA ARG A 327 3.48 18.55 -1.04
C ARG A 327 4.45 18.37 0.12
N GLU A 328 4.11 18.87 1.30
CA GLU A 328 4.96 18.75 2.48
C GLU A 328 4.95 17.36 3.11
N HIS A 329 3.79 16.69 3.11
CA HIS A 329 3.56 15.50 3.92
C HIS A 329 3.43 14.19 3.13
N VAL A 330 3.08 14.27 1.83
CA VAL A 330 2.76 13.11 1.02
C VAL A 330 3.90 12.75 0.09
N PHE A 331 4.33 11.49 0.16
CA PHE A 331 5.25 10.86 -0.78
C PHE A 331 4.47 9.97 -1.76
N VAL A 332 4.93 9.87 -2.99
CA VAL A 332 4.25 9.11 -4.03
C VAL A 332 5.23 8.18 -4.74
N ALA A 333 4.93 6.89 -4.77
CA ALA A 333 5.58 5.92 -5.65
C ALA A 333 4.74 5.81 -6.94
N PRO A 334 5.25 6.27 -8.10
CA PRO A 334 4.59 6.14 -9.38
C PRO A 334 4.67 4.70 -9.89
N PHE A 335 3.76 4.31 -10.78
CA PHE A 335 3.96 3.15 -11.63
C PHE A 335 5.10 3.41 -12.64
N PHE A 336 5.66 2.34 -13.22
CA PHE A 336 6.72 2.48 -14.23
C PHE A 336 6.20 3.11 -15.54
N GLU A 337 4.90 3.02 -15.84
CA GLU A 337 4.27 3.62 -17.01
C GLU A 337 3.85 5.08 -16.82
N ASP A 338 3.91 5.62 -15.61
CA ASP A 338 3.54 7.00 -15.30
C ASP A 338 4.61 8.01 -15.78
N ASP A 339 4.21 9.26 -16.00
CA ASP A 339 5.15 10.36 -16.26
C ASP A 339 5.83 10.84 -14.97
N VAL A 340 6.95 10.18 -14.61
CA VAL A 340 7.72 10.52 -13.41
C VAL A 340 8.29 11.95 -13.47
N TYR A 341 8.58 12.47 -14.66
CA TYR A 341 9.07 13.86 -14.82
C TYR A 341 7.98 14.85 -14.47
N GLN A 342 6.74 14.63 -14.95
CA GLN A 342 5.60 15.45 -14.57
C GLN A 342 5.33 15.38 -13.06
N LEU A 343 5.46 14.19 -12.46
CA LEU A 343 5.30 14.04 -11.01
C LEU A 343 6.36 14.85 -10.25
N VAL A 344 7.63 14.74 -10.63
CA VAL A 344 8.74 15.52 -10.04
C VAL A 344 8.50 17.02 -10.17
N ASP A 345 8.06 17.49 -11.34
CA ASP A 345 7.72 18.90 -11.54
C ASP A 345 6.53 19.35 -10.67
N THR A 346 5.63 18.42 -10.37
CA THR A 346 4.38 18.71 -9.63
C THR A 346 4.60 18.76 -8.10
N ILE A 347 5.34 17.80 -7.53
CA ILE A 347 5.49 17.68 -6.07
C ILE A 347 6.93 17.83 -5.55
N GLY A 348 7.91 17.95 -6.46
CA GLY A 348 9.34 17.96 -6.11
C GLY A 348 9.95 16.55 -6.04
N ALA A 349 11.21 16.45 -6.44
CA ALA A 349 11.94 15.18 -6.42
C ALA A 349 12.06 14.58 -5.00
N GLU A 350 12.01 15.41 -3.97
CA GLU A 350 12.05 15.03 -2.56
C GLU A 350 10.77 14.35 -2.04
N ARG A 351 9.76 14.22 -2.87
CA ARG A 351 8.47 13.56 -2.53
C ARG A 351 8.16 12.38 -3.42
N VAL A 352 9.02 12.04 -4.37
CA VAL A 352 8.84 10.90 -5.26
C VAL A 352 9.67 9.72 -4.76
N LEU A 353 9.06 8.54 -4.70
CA LEU A 353 9.70 7.30 -4.29
C LEU A 353 9.92 6.38 -5.50
N PHE A 354 10.97 5.60 -5.46
CA PHE A 354 11.16 4.46 -6.33
C PHE A 354 10.46 3.24 -5.73
N GLY A 355 9.55 2.63 -6.48
CA GLY A 355 8.88 1.37 -6.15
C GLY A 355 8.94 0.42 -7.33
N SER A 356 9.33 -0.84 -7.11
CA SER A 356 9.45 -1.83 -8.17
C SER A 356 8.22 -2.71 -8.32
N ASP A 357 7.43 -2.81 -7.27
CA ASP A 357 6.34 -3.79 -7.13
C ASP A 357 6.81 -5.24 -7.35
N TRP A 358 8.11 -5.50 -7.14
CA TRP A 358 8.68 -6.84 -7.29
C TRP A 358 8.22 -7.75 -6.11
N PRO A 359 7.72 -8.97 -6.31
CA PRO A 359 7.78 -9.78 -7.53
C PRO A 359 6.45 -9.89 -8.29
N HIS A 360 5.59 -8.92 -8.21
CA HIS A 360 4.30 -8.97 -8.91
C HIS A 360 4.44 -8.89 -10.43
N PRO A 361 3.52 -9.51 -11.20
CA PRO A 361 3.58 -9.50 -12.65
C PRO A 361 3.30 -8.12 -13.26
N GLU A 362 2.58 -7.25 -12.56
CA GLU A 362 2.30 -5.85 -12.91
C GLU A 362 3.50 -4.93 -12.71
N GLY A 363 4.42 -5.26 -11.81
CA GLY A 363 5.62 -4.49 -11.55
C GLY A 363 6.72 -4.62 -12.62
N VAL A 364 7.97 -4.37 -12.25
CA VAL A 364 9.11 -4.52 -13.16
C VAL A 364 9.79 -5.89 -13.00
N ALA A 365 10.36 -6.41 -14.09
CA ALA A 365 11.02 -7.73 -14.08
C ALA A 365 12.25 -7.75 -13.16
N ALA A 366 13.02 -6.67 -13.16
CA ALA A 366 14.08 -6.41 -12.19
C ALA A 366 13.91 -4.98 -11.64
N PRO A 367 14.09 -4.74 -10.33
CA PRO A 367 13.86 -3.43 -9.73
C PRO A 367 14.59 -2.28 -10.44
N LEU A 368 15.82 -2.50 -10.92
CA LEU A 368 16.59 -1.48 -11.63
C LEU A 368 16.11 -1.18 -13.05
N ASP A 369 15.16 -1.93 -13.60
CA ASP A 369 14.52 -1.58 -14.89
C ASP A 369 13.76 -0.23 -14.78
N PHE A 370 13.35 0.17 -13.56
CA PHE A 370 12.76 1.48 -13.30
C PHE A 370 13.69 2.66 -13.65
N LEU A 371 14.99 2.44 -13.75
CA LEU A 371 15.96 3.47 -14.18
C LEU A 371 15.67 4.02 -15.58
N GLU A 372 15.04 3.24 -16.45
CA GLU A 372 14.63 3.70 -17.78
C GLU A 372 13.66 4.89 -17.71
N GLU A 373 12.81 4.92 -16.67
CA GLU A 373 11.77 5.94 -16.48
C GLU A 373 12.31 7.26 -15.86
N VAL A 374 13.50 7.20 -15.24
CA VAL A 374 14.08 8.33 -14.48
C VAL A 374 15.46 8.76 -14.98
N GLU A 375 15.97 8.18 -16.09
CA GLU A 375 17.34 8.38 -16.58
C GLU A 375 17.70 9.85 -16.87
N LYS A 376 16.73 10.69 -17.26
CA LYS A 376 16.93 12.10 -17.61
C LYS A 376 16.88 13.04 -16.39
N LEU A 377 16.56 12.53 -15.21
CA LEU A 377 16.60 13.36 -14.01
C LEU A 377 18.03 13.86 -13.73
N PRO A 378 18.19 15.10 -13.23
CA PRO A 378 19.46 15.56 -12.68
C PRO A 378 19.97 14.59 -11.60
N ALA A 379 21.27 14.44 -11.46
CA ALA A 379 21.88 13.45 -10.55
C ALA A 379 21.34 13.55 -9.10
N ALA A 380 21.17 14.77 -8.60
CA ALA A 380 20.62 14.99 -7.26
C ALA A 380 19.16 14.54 -7.14
N ALA A 381 18.32 14.82 -8.15
CA ALA A 381 16.92 14.38 -8.17
C ALA A 381 16.82 12.86 -8.32
N LEU A 382 17.62 12.27 -9.20
CA LEU A 382 17.70 10.82 -9.37
C LEU A 382 18.04 10.12 -8.05
N ARG A 383 19.04 10.62 -7.32
CA ARG A 383 19.44 10.07 -6.02
C ARG A 383 18.32 10.21 -4.98
N ARG A 384 17.60 11.35 -4.98
CA ARG A 384 16.43 11.55 -4.11
C ARG A 384 15.37 10.49 -4.39
N VAL A 385 14.94 10.34 -5.63
CA VAL A 385 13.89 9.39 -6.05
C VAL A 385 14.29 7.95 -5.76
N MET A 386 15.48 7.55 -6.19
CA MET A 386 15.90 6.15 -6.14
C MET A 386 16.37 5.69 -4.74
N ARG A 387 16.66 6.62 -3.81
CA ARG A 387 17.26 6.24 -2.54
C ARG A 387 16.88 7.14 -1.36
N ASP A 388 17.26 8.43 -1.41
CA ASP A 388 17.38 9.24 -0.19
C ASP A 388 16.01 9.49 0.46
N ASN A 389 14.93 9.61 -0.32
CA ASN A 389 13.58 9.80 0.22
C ASN A 389 13.12 8.57 1.01
N THR A 390 13.33 7.37 0.46
CA THR A 390 12.97 6.12 1.18
C THR A 390 13.87 5.92 2.40
N ALA A 391 15.17 6.23 2.30
CA ALA A 391 16.09 6.19 3.44
C ALA A 391 15.62 7.13 4.57
N GLU A 392 15.20 8.37 4.22
CA GLU A 392 14.66 9.33 5.18
C GLU A 392 13.38 8.83 5.87
N LEU A 393 12.44 8.24 5.11
CA LEU A 393 11.23 7.64 5.66
C LEU A 393 11.54 6.49 6.62
N LEU A 394 12.52 5.65 6.28
CA LEU A 394 12.96 4.50 7.07
C LEU A 394 13.94 4.89 8.20
N ARG A 395 14.50 6.09 8.16
CA ARG A 395 15.51 6.60 9.12
C ARG A 395 16.78 5.71 9.14
N ILE A 396 17.33 5.44 7.96
CA ILE A 396 18.56 4.67 7.73
C ILE A 396 19.59 5.45 6.94
#